data_cca885a01b198d2fd0ff810e72b3af2d
#
_entry.id   cca885a01b198d2fd0ff810e72b3af2d
#
_cell.length_a   1.000
_cell.length_b   1.000
_cell.length_c   1.000
_cell.angle_alpha   90.00
_cell.angle_beta   90.00
_cell.angle_gamma   90.00
#
_symmetry.space_group_name_H-M   'P 1'
#
loop_
_entity.id
_entity.type
_entity.pdbx_description
1 polymer ?
#
loop_
_entity_poly.entity_id
_entity_poly.type
_entity_poly.pdbx_seq_one_letter_code
_entity_poly.pdbx_strand_id
1 'polypeptide(L)'
;MKISNKGFGAYDIRGIYPEEVNEELAYRIGRVFVDLFHAKKVAIGHDIRLSGPSIRDALAKGLTEAGADVMDIGQCGTEMIYFTTAHYGLDGGIMITASHNPKEYNGMKFVRKESRPISSDTGLKDIEKAVMEGDFKPLDRPKGKIEEVDVLDEYVKHILTYVDVKALKPFKIVVNTGNGAAGPIINALEKHLPFEMVKVFNEPDGNFPNGVPNPILPENREATAKVVKESGAAVGIAWDGDFDRCFLFDEKGGFIEGYYMVGFLAQAFLKKNKGAKIIYDPRLVWNTIEICDELGGEAVMCKSGHAFIKDKMREVNAVYGGEMSAHHYFRDFSYCDSGMIPWLLVLELMSAAGKPLSELMAERMARYPISGEVNSKVVDAHAVMKKVEEIYGGKGKVTKVDGLSVEFADWRFNLRMSNTEPVIRLNVETRHDEKLMKEKTEELLAVIRG
;
A
#
# COMPACT_ATOMS: atom_id res chain seq x y z
N MET A 1 2.28 -23.64 -21.47
CA MET A 1 3.25 -22.53 -21.45
C MET A 1 4.41 -22.89 -20.53
N LYS A 2 5.58 -22.27 -20.72
CA LYS A 2 6.70 -22.45 -19.77
C LYS A 2 6.43 -21.56 -18.55
N ILE A 3 6.58 -22.11 -17.35
CA ILE A 3 6.48 -21.32 -16.12
C ILE A 3 7.83 -20.70 -15.75
N SER A 4 7.78 -19.56 -15.06
CA SER A 4 8.93 -18.84 -14.58
C SER A 4 8.79 -18.57 -13.08
N ASN A 5 9.88 -18.59 -12.34
CA ASN A 5 9.88 -18.16 -10.93
C ASN A 5 10.36 -16.71 -10.72
N LYS A 6 10.71 -16.01 -11.79
CA LYS A 6 11.22 -14.64 -11.71
C LYS A 6 10.24 -13.65 -11.05
N GLY A 7 8.93 -13.92 -11.18
CA GLY A 7 7.91 -13.06 -10.58
C GLY A 7 7.79 -13.19 -9.06
N PHE A 8 8.35 -14.24 -8.42
CA PHE A 8 8.22 -14.44 -6.98
C PHE A 8 9.09 -13.46 -6.20
N GLY A 9 8.43 -12.53 -5.53
CA GLY A 9 9.04 -11.50 -4.69
C GLY A 9 9.08 -11.86 -3.20
N ALA A 10 9.31 -10.83 -2.36
CA ALA A 10 9.34 -11.02 -0.91
C ALA A 10 7.95 -11.20 -0.28
N TYR A 11 6.88 -10.68 -0.91
CA TYR A 11 5.53 -10.68 -0.35
C TYR A 11 4.40 -10.75 -1.38
N ASP A 12 4.72 -10.84 -2.66
CA ASP A 12 3.77 -11.00 -3.76
C ASP A 12 4.46 -11.62 -4.99
N ILE A 13 3.68 -11.87 -6.03
CA ILE A 13 4.17 -12.26 -7.34
C ILE A 13 3.93 -11.09 -8.29
N ARG A 14 4.94 -10.67 -9.04
CA ARG A 14 4.83 -9.68 -10.12
C ARG A 14 5.77 -10.02 -11.26
N GLY A 15 5.29 -9.94 -12.48
CA GLY A 15 6.10 -10.20 -13.65
C GLY A 15 5.43 -9.78 -14.95
N ILE A 16 6.20 -9.80 -16.03
CA ILE A 16 5.72 -9.47 -17.37
C ILE A 16 4.77 -10.59 -17.84
N TYR A 17 3.58 -10.19 -18.31
CA TYR A 17 2.63 -11.10 -18.92
C TYR A 17 2.87 -11.19 -20.45
N PRO A 18 2.87 -12.39 -21.08
CA PRO A 18 2.68 -13.72 -20.47
C PRO A 18 3.98 -14.45 -20.09
N GLU A 19 5.15 -13.83 -20.21
CA GLU A 19 6.45 -14.49 -20.10
C GLU A 19 6.79 -14.97 -18.69
N GLU A 20 6.43 -14.18 -17.69
CA GLU A 20 6.78 -14.44 -16.28
C GLU A 20 5.55 -14.76 -15.43
N VAL A 21 4.40 -14.12 -15.72
CA VAL A 21 3.10 -14.40 -15.11
C VAL A 21 2.12 -14.77 -16.20
N ASN A 22 1.49 -15.95 -16.10
CA ASN A 22 0.57 -16.45 -17.11
C ASN A 22 -0.46 -17.43 -16.50
N GLU A 23 -1.37 -17.92 -17.33
CA GLU A 23 -2.48 -18.80 -16.94
C GLU A 23 -1.98 -20.13 -16.37
N GLU A 24 -0.89 -20.70 -16.90
CA GLU A 24 -0.33 -21.96 -16.37
C GLU A 24 0.21 -21.77 -14.96
N LEU A 25 0.91 -20.66 -14.72
CA LEU A 25 1.39 -20.29 -13.38
C LEU A 25 0.21 -20.12 -12.42
N ALA A 26 -0.83 -19.38 -12.83
CA ALA A 26 -2.02 -19.13 -12.03
C ALA A 26 -2.77 -20.42 -11.68
N TYR A 27 -2.95 -21.32 -12.65
CA TYR A 27 -3.56 -22.63 -12.44
C TYR A 27 -2.80 -23.44 -11.38
N ARG A 28 -1.48 -23.53 -11.51
CA ARG A 28 -0.64 -24.26 -10.54
C ARG A 28 -0.68 -23.63 -9.16
N ILE A 29 -0.65 -22.30 -9.08
CA ILE A 29 -0.80 -21.58 -7.81
C ILE A 29 -2.12 -21.94 -7.14
N GLY A 30 -3.23 -21.95 -7.89
CA GLY A 30 -4.54 -22.36 -7.35
C GLY A 30 -4.52 -23.76 -6.76
N ARG A 31 -3.92 -24.71 -7.46
CA ARG A 31 -3.75 -26.10 -6.99
C ARG A 31 -2.94 -26.16 -5.69
N VAL A 32 -1.77 -25.54 -5.71
CA VAL A 32 -0.81 -25.52 -4.60
C VAL A 32 -1.38 -24.80 -3.37
N PHE A 33 -2.09 -23.69 -3.56
CA PHE A 33 -2.69 -22.92 -2.48
C PHE A 33 -3.65 -23.78 -1.64
N VAL A 34 -4.52 -24.54 -2.29
CA VAL A 34 -5.44 -25.46 -1.60
C VAL A 34 -4.70 -26.51 -0.79
N ASP A 35 -3.69 -27.14 -1.39
CA ASP A 35 -2.95 -28.23 -0.74
C ASP A 35 -2.10 -27.73 0.43
N LEU A 36 -1.40 -26.59 0.28
CA LEU A 36 -0.54 -26.04 1.34
C LEU A 36 -1.32 -25.45 2.52
N PHE A 37 -2.42 -24.76 2.24
CA PHE A 37 -3.18 -24.07 3.30
C PHE A 37 -4.45 -24.81 3.71
N HIS A 38 -4.71 -26.00 3.13
CA HIS A 38 -5.92 -26.79 3.38
C HIS A 38 -7.20 -25.97 3.19
N ALA A 39 -7.18 -25.06 2.22
CA ALA A 39 -8.24 -24.12 1.97
C ALA A 39 -9.47 -24.82 1.37
N LYS A 40 -10.65 -24.53 1.94
CA LYS A 40 -11.96 -25.04 1.47
C LYS A 40 -12.75 -23.99 0.72
N LYS A 41 -12.57 -22.71 1.06
CA LYS A 41 -13.25 -21.60 0.41
C LYS A 41 -12.30 -20.39 0.30
N VAL A 42 -12.11 -19.86 -0.94
CA VAL A 42 -11.12 -18.84 -1.28
C VAL A 42 -11.78 -17.71 -2.04
N ALA A 43 -11.55 -16.46 -1.64
CA ALA A 43 -11.92 -15.29 -2.42
C ALA A 43 -10.91 -15.06 -3.55
N ILE A 44 -11.39 -14.70 -4.73
CA ILE A 44 -10.55 -14.21 -5.83
C ILE A 44 -11.15 -12.95 -6.46
N GLY A 45 -10.30 -12.13 -7.04
CA GLY A 45 -10.68 -10.97 -7.83
C GLY A 45 -9.48 -10.44 -8.60
N HIS A 46 -9.70 -9.50 -9.48
CA HIS A 46 -8.66 -8.92 -10.32
C HIS A 46 -8.81 -7.40 -10.44
N ASP A 47 -7.69 -6.69 -10.67
CA ASP A 47 -7.71 -5.28 -11.03
C ASP A 47 -8.16 -5.08 -12.49
N ILE A 48 -7.93 -3.86 -12.99
CA ILE A 48 -8.41 -3.46 -14.33
C ILE A 48 -7.51 -3.93 -15.48
N ARG A 49 -6.39 -4.62 -15.21
CA ARG A 49 -5.44 -5.07 -16.24
C ARG A 49 -6.07 -6.05 -17.20
N LEU A 50 -5.78 -5.89 -18.50
CA LEU A 50 -6.41 -6.67 -19.58
C LEU A 50 -6.17 -8.18 -19.47
N SER A 51 -5.04 -8.60 -18.87
CA SER A 51 -4.74 -10.01 -18.59
C SER A 51 -5.42 -10.56 -17.32
N GLY A 52 -6.07 -9.69 -16.52
CA GLY A 52 -6.72 -10.08 -15.27
C GLY A 52 -7.72 -11.22 -15.43
N PRO A 53 -8.73 -11.12 -16.33
CA PRO A 53 -9.75 -12.15 -16.50
C PRO A 53 -9.20 -13.53 -16.84
N SER A 54 -8.25 -13.63 -17.78
CA SER A 54 -7.69 -14.95 -18.18
C SER A 54 -6.89 -15.60 -17.05
N ILE A 55 -6.14 -14.81 -16.29
CA ILE A 55 -5.40 -15.28 -15.11
C ILE A 55 -6.36 -15.72 -14.00
N ARG A 56 -7.45 -14.94 -13.76
CA ARG A 56 -8.52 -15.28 -12.81
C ARG A 56 -9.17 -16.62 -13.15
N ASP A 57 -9.52 -16.85 -14.41
CA ASP A 57 -10.17 -18.09 -14.85
C ASP A 57 -9.26 -19.30 -14.62
N ALA A 58 -7.98 -19.17 -14.93
CA ALA A 58 -6.99 -20.22 -14.71
C ALA A 58 -6.76 -20.50 -13.21
N LEU A 59 -6.68 -19.45 -12.39
CA LEU A 59 -6.57 -19.56 -10.94
C LEU A 59 -7.79 -20.26 -10.32
N ALA A 60 -9.01 -19.83 -10.70
CA ALA A 60 -10.26 -20.40 -10.25
C ALA A 60 -10.37 -21.89 -10.61
N LYS A 61 -9.94 -22.26 -11.85
CA LYS A 61 -9.85 -23.65 -12.28
C LYS A 61 -8.90 -24.45 -11.38
N GLY A 62 -7.72 -23.91 -11.08
CA GLY A 62 -6.75 -24.57 -10.20
C GLY A 62 -7.30 -24.82 -8.81
N LEU A 63 -7.91 -23.79 -8.18
CA LEU A 63 -8.53 -23.87 -6.87
C LEU A 63 -9.66 -24.91 -6.83
N THR A 64 -10.58 -24.86 -7.81
CA THR A 64 -11.73 -25.77 -7.83
C THR A 64 -11.33 -27.21 -8.13
N GLU A 65 -10.39 -27.46 -9.04
CA GLU A 65 -9.86 -28.81 -9.28
C GLU A 65 -9.13 -29.38 -8.08
N ALA A 66 -8.55 -28.52 -7.24
CA ALA A 66 -8.00 -28.90 -5.96
C ALA A 66 -9.05 -29.05 -4.83
N GLY A 67 -10.33 -28.87 -5.12
CA GLY A 67 -11.45 -29.13 -4.20
C GLY A 67 -11.89 -27.94 -3.35
N ALA A 68 -11.39 -26.74 -3.58
CA ALA A 68 -11.86 -25.54 -2.89
C ALA A 68 -13.01 -24.87 -3.63
N ASP A 69 -14.00 -24.37 -2.89
CA ASP A 69 -14.98 -23.42 -3.42
C ASP A 69 -14.35 -22.04 -3.63
N VAL A 70 -14.74 -21.38 -4.69
CA VAL A 70 -14.23 -20.06 -5.07
C VAL A 70 -15.36 -19.02 -4.97
N MET A 71 -15.14 -17.97 -4.19
CA MET A 71 -15.95 -16.76 -4.19
C MET A 71 -15.24 -15.74 -5.10
N ASP A 72 -15.77 -15.57 -6.30
CA ASP A 72 -15.25 -14.62 -7.28
C ASP A 72 -15.96 -13.29 -7.14
N ILE A 73 -15.23 -12.25 -6.73
CA ILE A 73 -15.78 -10.90 -6.58
C ILE A 73 -15.53 -10.01 -7.80
N GLY A 74 -15.03 -10.60 -8.90
CA GLY A 74 -14.82 -9.92 -10.17
C GLY A 74 -13.75 -8.84 -10.14
N GLN A 75 -14.01 -7.75 -10.85
CA GLN A 75 -13.11 -6.60 -10.89
C GLN A 75 -13.19 -5.80 -9.59
N CYS A 76 -12.05 -5.66 -8.89
CA CYS A 76 -11.98 -5.06 -7.56
C CYS A 76 -10.59 -4.46 -7.30
N GLY A 77 -10.39 -3.91 -6.10
CA GLY A 77 -9.07 -3.57 -5.59
C GLY A 77 -8.58 -4.53 -4.52
N THR A 78 -7.31 -4.41 -4.21
CA THR A 78 -6.62 -5.31 -3.26
C THR A 78 -7.33 -5.40 -1.91
N GLU A 79 -7.73 -4.27 -1.34
CA GLU A 79 -8.37 -4.24 -0.02
C GLU A 79 -9.76 -4.90 0.02
N MET A 80 -10.46 -5.01 -1.12
CA MET A 80 -11.73 -5.74 -1.19
C MET A 80 -11.53 -7.24 -1.00
N ILE A 81 -10.42 -7.81 -1.46
CA ILE A 81 -10.07 -9.22 -1.17
C ILE A 81 -9.80 -9.40 0.33
N TYR A 82 -9.15 -8.45 0.99
CA TYR A 82 -8.95 -8.49 2.44
C TYR A 82 -10.28 -8.44 3.19
N PHE A 83 -11.13 -7.49 2.83
CA PHE A 83 -12.48 -7.38 3.38
C PHE A 83 -13.25 -8.68 3.20
N THR A 84 -13.36 -9.18 1.98
CA THR A 84 -14.12 -10.39 1.65
C THR A 84 -13.64 -11.61 2.42
N THR A 85 -12.30 -11.80 2.47
CA THR A 85 -11.70 -12.93 3.18
C THR A 85 -12.05 -12.92 4.66
N ALA A 86 -11.96 -11.75 5.32
CA ALA A 86 -12.25 -11.61 6.74
C ALA A 86 -13.76 -11.63 7.02
N HIS A 87 -14.54 -10.88 6.25
CA HIS A 87 -15.98 -10.70 6.46
C HIS A 87 -16.77 -12.01 6.32
N TYR A 88 -16.46 -12.80 5.30
CA TYR A 88 -17.11 -14.08 5.05
C TYR A 88 -16.40 -15.28 5.73
N GLY A 89 -15.34 -15.02 6.51
CA GLY A 89 -14.61 -16.06 7.24
C GLY A 89 -13.98 -17.12 6.34
N LEU A 90 -13.45 -16.69 5.17
CA LEU A 90 -12.86 -17.59 4.17
C LEU A 90 -11.46 -18.07 4.62
N ASP A 91 -10.99 -19.15 4.03
CA ASP A 91 -9.69 -19.74 4.36
C ASP A 91 -8.53 -18.99 3.70
N GLY A 92 -8.84 -18.16 2.68
CA GLY A 92 -7.86 -17.31 2.03
C GLY A 92 -8.47 -16.41 0.96
N GLY A 93 -7.61 -15.54 0.41
CA GLY A 93 -7.96 -14.65 -0.70
C GLY A 93 -6.76 -14.40 -1.60
N ILE A 94 -7.00 -14.29 -2.89
CA ILE A 94 -5.98 -14.04 -3.90
C ILE A 94 -6.44 -12.90 -4.79
N MET A 95 -5.67 -11.79 -4.77
CA MET A 95 -5.87 -10.65 -5.64
C MET A 95 -4.95 -10.72 -6.85
N ILE A 96 -5.51 -10.65 -8.04
CA ILE A 96 -4.75 -10.62 -9.30
C ILE A 96 -4.50 -9.16 -9.65
N THR A 97 -3.26 -8.72 -9.48
CA THR A 97 -2.82 -7.33 -9.68
C THR A 97 -1.31 -7.22 -9.78
N ALA A 98 -0.84 -6.17 -10.43
CA ALA A 98 0.53 -5.70 -10.31
C ALA A 98 0.59 -4.25 -9.79
N SER A 99 -0.48 -3.77 -9.10
CA SER A 99 -0.57 -2.45 -8.48
C SER A 99 -0.18 -1.34 -9.47
N HIS A 100 0.92 -0.66 -9.22
CA HIS A 100 1.44 0.46 -10.02
C HIS A 100 2.53 0.07 -11.05
N ASN A 101 2.77 -1.21 -11.26
CA ASN A 101 3.71 -1.66 -12.32
C ASN A 101 3.18 -1.32 -13.71
N PRO A 102 4.04 -1.20 -14.74
CA PRO A 102 3.63 -0.98 -16.13
C PRO A 102 2.51 -1.92 -16.59
N LYS A 103 1.77 -1.52 -17.63
CA LYS A 103 0.57 -2.23 -18.08
C LYS A 103 0.83 -3.68 -18.55
N GLU A 104 2.05 -3.96 -18.96
CA GLU A 104 2.51 -5.29 -19.40
C GLU A 104 2.70 -6.27 -18.24
N TYR A 105 2.70 -5.77 -17.00
CA TYR A 105 2.86 -6.61 -15.80
C TYR A 105 1.50 -7.11 -15.31
N ASN A 106 1.53 -8.27 -14.66
CA ASN A 106 0.49 -8.73 -13.77
C ASN A 106 1.11 -9.48 -12.58
N GLY A 107 0.30 -9.96 -11.67
CA GLY A 107 0.80 -10.64 -10.47
C GLY A 107 -0.31 -11.11 -9.55
N MET A 108 0.07 -11.51 -8.34
CA MET A 108 -0.87 -11.98 -7.31
C MET A 108 -0.40 -11.58 -5.93
N LYS A 109 -1.34 -11.06 -5.12
CA LYS A 109 -1.19 -10.87 -3.68
C LYS A 109 -2.04 -11.90 -2.95
N PHE A 110 -1.55 -12.41 -1.84
CA PHE A 110 -2.16 -13.55 -1.14
C PHE A 110 -2.44 -13.21 0.31
N VAL A 111 -3.59 -13.65 0.78
CA VAL A 111 -3.90 -13.74 2.20
C VAL A 111 -4.48 -15.12 2.53
N ARG A 112 -4.24 -15.58 3.74
CA ARG A 112 -4.90 -16.73 4.35
C ARG A 112 -6.01 -16.27 5.29
N LYS A 113 -6.62 -17.19 6.00
CA LYS A 113 -7.70 -16.92 6.96
C LYS A 113 -7.42 -15.67 7.80
N GLU A 114 -8.47 -14.88 8.10
CA GLU A 114 -8.39 -13.59 8.81
C GLU A 114 -7.57 -12.54 8.07
N SER A 115 -7.46 -12.66 6.74
CA SER A 115 -6.65 -11.78 5.88
C SER A 115 -5.19 -11.65 6.31
N ARG A 116 -4.62 -12.73 6.91
CA ARG A 116 -3.21 -12.77 7.26
C ARG A 116 -2.37 -12.85 5.99
N PRO A 117 -1.36 -12.00 5.83
CA PRO A 117 -0.56 -11.97 4.62
C PRO A 117 0.25 -13.26 4.44
N ILE A 118 0.57 -13.55 3.18
CA ILE A 118 1.54 -14.58 2.81
C ILE A 118 2.76 -13.88 2.22
N SER A 119 3.90 -14.04 2.85
CA SER A 119 5.21 -13.54 2.41
C SER A 119 6.19 -14.68 2.17
N SER A 120 7.41 -14.35 1.73
CA SER A 120 8.51 -15.31 1.58
C SER A 120 8.74 -16.15 2.83
N ASP A 121 8.50 -15.56 4.02
CA ASP A 121 8.75 -16.18 5.32
C ASP A 121 7.53 -16.95 5.86
N THR A 122 6.36 -16.79 5.22
CA THR A 122 5.08 -17.34 5.72
C THR A 122 4.32 -18.20 4.68
N GLY A 123 5.01 -18.66 3.62
CA GLY A 123 4.47 -19.61 2.67
C GLY A 123 4.69 -19.31 1.19
N LEU A 124 5.11 -18.09 0.80
CA LEU A 124 5.28 -17.77 -0.63
C LEU A 124 6.42 -18.58 -1.29
N LYS A 125 7.50 -18.85 -0.56
CA LYS A 125 8.57 -19.76 -1.02
C LYS A 125 8.11 -21.20 -1.13
N ASP A 126 7.21 -21.63 -0.25
CA ASP A 126 6.63 -22.97 -0.34
C ASP A 126 5.71 -23.09 -1.55
N ILE A 127 4.94 -22.03 -1.85
CA ILE A 127 4.16 -21.94 -3.09
C ILE A 127 5.10 -22.00 -4.30
N GLU A 128 6.15 -21.17 -4.35
CA GLU A 128 7.14 -21.17 -5.43
C GLU A 128 7.69 -22.57 -5.68
N LYS A 129 8.22 -23.18 -4.64
CA LYS A 129 8.80 -24.53 -4.73
C LYS A 129 7.79 -25.55 -5.24
N ALA A 130 6.60 -25.61 -4.68
CA ALA A 130 5.57 -26.57 -5.06
C ALA A 130 5.06 -26.33 -6.49
N VAL A 131 4.96 -25.09 -6.93
CA VAL A 131 4.58 -24.74 -8.33
C VAL A 131 5.64 -25.16 -9.33
N MET A 132 6.92 -25.00 -8.99
CA MET A 132 8.03 -25.31 -9.90
C MET A 132 8.34 -26.82 -9.98
N GLU A 133 8.21 -27.53 -8.86
CA GLU A 133 8.60 -28.95 -8.73
C GLU A 133 7.41 -29.91 -8.78
N GLY A 134 6.16 -29.42 -8.65
CA GLY A 134 4.96 -30.23 -8.50
C GLY A 134 4.54 -31.00 -9.76
N ASP A 135 3.87 -32.14 -9.55
CA ASP A 135 3.21 -32.93 -10.59
C ASP A 135 1.73 -32.55 -10.65
N PHE A 136 1.33 -31.87 -11.71
CA PHE A 136 -0.01 -31.32 -11.89
C PHE A 136 -0.95 -32.22 -12.70
N LYS A 137 -0.85 -33.52 -12.50
CA LYS A 137 -1.79 -34.51 -13.07
C LYS A 137 -3.22 -34.27 -12.58
N PRO A 138 -4.24 -34.74 -13.30
CA PRO A 138 -5.62 -34.70 -12.83
C PRO A 138 -5.76 -35.33 -11.45
N LEU A 139 -6.56 -34.69 -10.59
CA LEU A 139 -6.83 -35.18 -9.23
C LEU A 139 -8.13 -35.98 -9.23
N ASP A 140 -8.12 -37.12 -8.51
CA ASP A 140 -9.30 -37.90 -8.22
C ASP A 140 -9.92 -37.47 -6.89
N ARG A 141 -10.54 -36.28 -6.91
CA ARG A 141 -11.29 -35.71 -5.78
C ARG A 141 -12.42 -34.81 -6.29
N PRO A 142 -13.49 -34.61 -5.47
CA PRO A 142 -14.59 -33.71 -5.84
C PRO A 142 -14.07 -32.31 -6.13
N LYS A 143 -14.56 -31.71 -7.22
CA LYS A 143 -14.25 -30.31 -7.54
C LYS A 143 -15.08 -29.37 -6.69
N GLY A 144 -14.50 -28.22 -6.32
CA GLY A 144 -15.22 -27.11 -5.75
C GLY A 144 -16.10 -26.38 -6.77
N LYS A 145 -16.83 -25.38 -6.31
CA LYS A 145 -17.73 -24.52 -7.10
C LYS A 145 -17.16 -23.14 -7.23
N ILE A 146 -17.54 -22.43 -8.29
CA ILE A 146 -17.30 -21.00 -8.45
C ILE A 146 -18.64 -20.30 -8.23
N GLU A 147 -18.64 -19.30 -7.36
CA GLU A 147 -19.78 -18.42 -7.08
C GLU A 147 -19.34 -16.97 -7.32
N GLU A 148 -19.99 -16.31 -8.26
CA GLU A 148 -19.80 -14.87 -8.48
C GLU A 148 -20.64 -14.09 -7.44
N VAL A 149 -19.99 -13.17 -6.72
CA VAL A 149 -20.60 -12.43 -5.62
C VAL A 149 -20.27 -10.94 -5.73
N ASP A 150 -21.29 -10.10 -5.77
CA ASP A 150 -21.10 -8.67 -5.65
C ASP A 150 -21.03 -8.28 -4.16
N VAL A 151 -19.87 -7.84 -3.73
CA VAL A 151 -19.61 -7.42 -2.33
C VAL A 151 -19.57 -5.90 -2.16
N LEU A 152 -19.84 -5.13 -3.22
CA LEU A 152 -19.64 -3.67 -3.23
C LEU A 152 -20.44 -2.96 -2.13
N ASP A 153 -21.72 -3.25 -1.99
CA ASP A 153 -22.58 -2.59 -1.00
C ASP A 153 -22.16 -2.90 0.44
N GLU A 154 -21.76 -4.14 0.72
CA GLU A 154 -21.30 -4.53 2.06
C GLU A 154 -19.94 -3.93 2.39
N TYR A 155 -19.03 -3.90 1.41
CA TYR A 155 -17.76 -3.24 1.53
C TYR A 155 -17.93 -1.72 1.77
N VAL A 156 -18.75 -1.03 0.99
CA VAL A 156 -19.05 0.40 1.18
C VAL A 156 -19.63 0.67 2.58
N LYS A 157 -20.59 -0.13 3.02
CA LYS A 157 -21.12 -0.01 4.39
C LYS A 157 -20.04 -0.17 5.44
N HIS A 158 -19.13 -1.13 5.26
CA HIS A 158 -18.01 -1.33 6.17
C HIS A 158 -17.07 -0.12 6.19
N ILE A 159 -16.66 0.40 5.03
CA ILE A 159 -15.81 1.59 4.94
C ILE A 159 -16.43 2.80 5.65
N LEU A 160 -17.72 3.01 5.51
CA LEU A 160 -18.43 4.13 6.15
C LEU A 160 -18.50 4.00 7.69
N THR A 161 -18.23 2.82 8.27
CA THR A 161 -18.18 2.67 9.76
C THR A 161 -16.97 3.36 10.39
N TYR A 162 -15.96 3.74 9.61
CA TYR A 162 -14.74 4.40 10.12
C TYR A 162 -14.94 5.88 10.47
N VAL A 163 -16.00 6.52 9.96
CA VAL A 163 -16.28 7.94 10.14
C VAL A 163 -17.73 8.17 10.56
N ASP A 164 -17.96 9.25 11.30
CA ASP A 164 -19.32 9.75 11.52
C ASP A 164 -19.76 10.61 10.32
N VAL A 165 -20.47 9.99 9.38
CA VAL A 165 -20.92 10.65 8.15
C VAL A 165 -21.72 11.94 8.45
N LYS A 166 -22.44 12.00 9.60
CA LYS A 166 -23.24 13.18 9.98
C LYS A 166 -22.37 14.34 10.48
N ALA A 167 -21.14 14.06 10.92
CA ALA A 167 -20.17 15.06 11.35
C ALA A 167 -19.35 15.64 10.18
N LEU A 168 -19.42 15.03 9.00
CA LEU A 168 -18.69 15.49 7.81
C LEU A 168 -19.31 16.79 7.25
N LYS A 169 -18.48 17.80 6.99
CA LYS A 169 -18.90 19.03 6.30
C LYS A 169 -18.96 18.80 4.78
N PRO A 170 -19.84 19.54 4.07
CA PRO A 170 -19.98 19.41 2.62
C PRO A 170 -18.79 20.09 1.91
N PHE A 171 -17.72 19.34 1.72
CA PHE A 171 -16.54 19.80 0.96
C PHE A 171 -16.72 19.53 -0.53
N LYS A 172 -16.16 20.42 -1.37
CA LYS A 172 -15.79 20.07 -2.74
C LYS A 172 -14.44 19.38 -2.70
N ILE A 173 -14.32 18.20 -3.30
CA ILE A 173 -13.10 17.40 -3.32
C ILE A 173 -12.79 16.94 -4.75
N VAL A 174 -11.50 16.81 -5.06
CA VAL A 174 -11.04 16.17 -6.30
C VAL A 174 -10.71 14.72 -5.98
N VAL A 175 -11.19 13.79 -6.80
CA VAL A 175 -10.90 12.36 -6.71
C VAL A 175 -10.30 11.88 -8.03
N ASN A 176 -9.05 11.43 -7.99
CA ASN A 176 -8.33 10.93 -9.17
C ASN A 176 -8.06 9.43 -9.02
N THR A 177 -8.81 8.62 -9.72
CA THR A 177 -8.66 7.15 -9.69
C THR A 177 -7.66 6.63 -10.72
N GLY A 178 -7.08 7.49 -11.55
CA GLY A 178 -6.04 7.16 -12.53
C GLY A 178 -6.42 6.08 -13.55
N ASN A 179 -7.72 5.97 -13.88
CA ASN A 179 -8.27 4.85 -14.65
C ASN A 179 -8.06 3.47 -13.99
N GLY A 180 -7.75 3.44 -12.68
CA GLY A 180 -7.59 2.23 -11.88
C GLY A 180 -8.90 1.65 -11.36
N ALA A 181 -8.80 0.73 -10.42
CA ALA A 181 -9.95 0.01 -9.87
C ALA A 181 -10.81 0.82 -8.89
N ALA A 182 -10.38 2.01 -8.45
CA ALA A 182 -11.09 2.82 -7.44
C ALA A 182 -12.39 3.48 -7.93
N GLY A 183 -12.55 3.70 -9.25
CA GLY A 183 -13.69 4.46 -9.81
C GLY A 183 -15.07 3.97 -9.39
N PRO A 184 -15.41 2.69 -9.54
CA PRO A 184 -16.69 2.14 -9.11
C PRO A 184 -16.95 2.33 -7.61
N ILE A 185 -15.92 2.22 -6.78
CA ILE A 185 -16.01 2.39 -5.33
C ILE A 185 -16.31 3.85 -4.97
N ILE A 186 -15.62 4.80 -5.61
CA ILE A 186 -15.89 6.24 -5.45
C ILE A 186 -17.33 6.57 -5.85
N ASN A 187 -17.81 6.02 -6.98
CA ASN A 187 -19.19 6.22 -7.43
C ASN A 187 -20.22 5.65 -6.43
N ALA A 188 -19.89 4.57 -5.74
CA ALA A 188 -20.76 3.99 -4.72
C ALA A 188 -20.71 4.81 -3.41
N LEU A 189 -19.54 5.21 -2.94
CA LEU A 189 -19.35 6.02 -1.73
C LEU A 189 -19.98 7.43 -1.85
N GLU A 190 -19.89 8.07 -3.03
CA GLU A 190 -20.47 9.40 -3.29
C GLU A 190 -21.94 9.50 -2.89
N LYS A 191 -22.73 8.44 -3.09
CA LYS A 191 -24.17 8.40 -2.76
C LYS A 191 -24.46 8.55 -1.26
N HIS A 192 -23.47 8.33 -0.41
CA HIS A 192 -23.59 8.30 1.05
C HIS A 192 -22.87 9.47 1.74
N LEU A 193 -22.12 10.27 0.99
CA LEU A 193 -21.25 11.31 1.53
C LEU A 193 -21.74 12.71 1.13
N PRO A 194 -21.55 13.73 1.98
CA PRO A 194 -22.02 15.10 1.69
C PRO A 194 -21.07 15.88 0.76
N PHE A 195 -20.23 15.21 -0.04
CA PHE A 195 -19.18 15.85 -0.82
C PHE A 195 -19.61 16.11 -2.26
N GLU A 196 -19.18 17.26 -2.81
CA GLU A 196 -19.17 17.52 -4.24
C GLU A 196 -17.88 16.95 -4.83
N MET A 197 -17.95 15.86 -5.61
CA MET A 197 -16.78 15.16 -6.15
C MET A 197 -16.48 15.59 -7.58
N VAL A 198 -15.30 16.20 -7.79
CA VAL A 198 -14.74 16.45 -9.12
C VAL A 198 -13.89 15.24 -9.49
N LYS A 199 -14.38 14.43 -10.41
CA LYS A 199 -13.77 13.16 -10.81
C LYS A 199 -12.77 13.33 -11.92
N VAL A 200 -11.56 12.78 -11.75
CA VAL A 200 -10.46 12.79 -12.71
C VAL A 200 -10.10 11.33 -13.04
N PHE A 201 -10.07 11.00 -14.32
CA PHE A 201 -9.74 9.66 -14.82
C PHE A 201 -10.52 8.53 -14.11
N ASN A 202 -11.83 8.74 -13.90
CA ASN A 202 -12.63 7.91 -13.01
C ASN A 202 -13.05 6.56 -13.62
N GLU A 203 -13.13 6.46 -14.94
CA GLU A 203 -13.52 5.22 -15.60
C GLU A 203 -12.34 4.23 -15.63
N PRO A 204 -12.54 2.98 -15.14
CA PRO A 204 -11.51 1.95 -15.21
C PRO A 204 -11.10 1.63 -16.64
N ASP A 205 -9.79 1.64 -16.94
CA ASP A 205 -9.27 1.29 -18.27
C ASP A 205 -7.89 0.63 -18.18
N GLY A 206 -7.84 -0.68 -18.48
CA GLY A 206 -6.61 -1.48 -18.45
C GLY A 206 -5.56 -1.11 -19.50
N ASN A 207 -5.87 -0.18 -20.43
CA ASN A 207 -4.88 0.40 -21.33
C ASN A 207 -4.08 1.53 -20.70
N PHE A 208 -4.56 2.07 -19.54
CA PHE A 208 -3.96 3.20 -18.84
C PHE A 208 -3.68 4.39 -19.75
N PRO A 209 -4.71 5.01 -20.39
CA PRO A 209 -4.52 6.07 -21.37
C PRO A 209 -3.84 7.33 -20.82
N ASN A 210 -3.87 7.53 -19.49
CA ASN A 210 -3.25 8.63 -18.78
C ASN A 210 -2.00 8.20 -17.97
N GLY A 211 -1.40 7.05 -18.33
CA GLY A 211 -0.31 6.44 -17.59
C GLY A 211 -0.81 5.56 -16.43
N VAL A 212 0.05 4.66 -15.97
CA VAL A 212 -0.28 3.82 -14.79
C VAL A 212 -0.30 4.70 -13.54
N PRO A 213 -1.39 4.66 -12.74
CA PRO A 213 -1.52 5.54 -11.59
C PRO A 213 -0.50 5.16 -10.50
N ASN A 214 0.41 6.09 -10.23
CA ASN A 214 1.40 6.01 -9.17
C ASN A 214 1.72 7.41 -8.64
N PRO A 215 0.86 8.01 -7.79
CA PRO A 215 1.04 9.39 -7.33
C PRO A 215 2.26 9.63 -6.44
N ILE A 216 2.99 8.58 -6.03
CA ILE A 216 4.27 8.74 -5.34
C ILE A 216 5.32 9.39 -6.26
N LEU A 217 5.20 9.17 -7.57
CA LEU A 217 6.07 9.78 -8.57
C LEU A 217 5.63 11.22 -8.85
N PRO A 218 6.53 12.22 -8.77
CA PRO A 218 6.19 13.64 -8.96
C PRO A 218 5.49 13.93 -10.28
N GLU A 219 5.87 13.27 -11.37
CA GLU A 219 5.28 13.43 -12.70
C GLU A 219 3.81 13.04 -12.79
N ASN A 220 3.32 12.19 -11.87
CA ASN A 220 1.92 11.75 -11.83
C ASN A 220 1.04 12.62 -10.91
N ARG A 221 1.61 13.65 -10.28
CA ARG A 221 0.89 14.50 -9.32
C ARG A 221 0.16 15.66 -9.99
N GLU A 222 0.65 16.15 -11.14
CA GLU A 222 0.17 17.37 -11.78
C GLU A 222 -1.32 17.34 -12.11
N ALA A 223 -1.81 16.22 -12.65
CA ALA A 223 -3.21 16.08 -13.03
C ALA A 223 -4.17 16.34 -11.86
N THR A 224 -3.87 15.83 -10.68
CA THR A 224 -4.68 16.07 -9.46
C THR A 224 -4.48 17.49 -8.95
N ALA A 225 -3.23 17.94 -8.81
CA ALA A 225 -2.90 19.25 -8.28
C ALA A 225 -3.51 20.41 -9.09
N LYS A 226 -3.51 20.30 -10.43
CA LYS A 226 -4.11 21.26 -11.34
C LYS A 226 -5.61 21.37 -11.12
N VAL A 227 -6.34 20.24 -11.11
CA VAL A 227 -7.80 20.25 -10.96
C VAL A 227 -8.21 20.74 -9.56
N VAL A 228 -7.45 20.45 -8.49
CA VAL A 228 -7.68 21.02 -7.16
C VAL A 228 -7.68 22.54 -7.21
N LYS A 229 -6.66 23.15 -7.83
CA LYS A 229 -6.53 24.63 -7.96
C LYS A 229 -7.65 25.22 -8.81
N GLU A 230 -7.94 24.63 -9.96
CA GLU A 230 -8.93 25.14 -10.92
C GLU A 230 -10.36 25.04 -10.39
N SER A 231 -10.68 23.97 -9.62
CA SER A 231 -12.03 23.77 -9.07
C SER A 231 -12.27 24.45 -7.72
N GLY A 232 -11.21 24.93 -7.06
CA GLY A 232 -11.27 25.44 -5.69
C GLY A 232 -11.65 24.36 -4.67
N ALA A 233 -11.24 23.12 -4.91
CA ALA A 233 -11.52 22.01 -4.01
C ALA A 233 -10.76 22.13 -2.69
N ALA A 234 -11.35 21.65 -1.59
CA ALA A 234 -10.74 21.66 -0.27
C ALA A 234 -9.58 20.65 -0.15
N VAL A 235 -9.60 19.59 -0.96
CA VAL A 235 -8.59 18.55 -0.95
C VAL A 235 -8.60 17.78 -2.29
N GLY A 236 -7.45 17.29 -2.70
CA GLY A 236 -7.31 16.30 -3.76
C GLY A 236 -6.94 14.93 -3.19
N ILE A 237 -7.51 13.89 -3.75
CA ILE A 237 -7.28 12.51 -3.36
C ILE A 237 -6.93 11.72 -4.61
N ALA A 238 -5.88 10.90 -4.55
CA ALA A 238 -5.49 10.02 -5.64
C ALA A 238 -5.12 8.63 -5.12
N TRP A 239 -5.27 7.62 -5.96
CA TRP A 239 -4.96 6.23 -5.64
C TRP A 239 -4.02 5.63 -6.69
N ASP A 240 -3.39 4.52 -6.35
CA ASP A 240 -2.70 3.67 -7.31
C ASP A 240 -3.66 2.64 -7.96
N GLY A 241 -3.14 1.77 -8.82
CA GLY A 241 -3.95 0.95 -9.73
C GLY A 241 -4.95 0.02 -9.04
N ASP A 242 -4.58 -0.56 -7.90
CA ASP A 242 -5.41 -1.46 -7.09
C ASP A 242 -5.88 -0.84 -5.77
N PHE A 243 -5.75 0.47 -5.65
CA PHE A 243 -6.20 1.41 -4.61
C PHE A 243 -5.94 1.00 -3.16
N ASP A 244 -4.88 0.25 -2.89
CA ASP A 244 -4.47 -0.03 -1.51
C ASP A 244 -3.63 1.11 -0.88
N ARG A 245 -3.34 2.17 -1.67
CA ARG A 245 -2.65 3.39 -1.23
C ARG A 245 -3.47 4.63 -1.53
N CYS A 246 -3.44 5.59 -0.58
CA CYS A 246 -4.15 6.87 -0.65
C CYS A 246 -3.17 8.04 -0.57
N PHE A 247 -3.24 8.93 -1.56
CA PHE A 247 -2.39 10.11 -1.68
C PHE A 247 -3.25 11.36 -1.60
N LEU A 248 -2.77 12.36 -0.86
CA LEU A 248 -3.53 13.58 -0.56
C LEU A 248 -2.81 14.82 -1.05
N PHE A 249 -3.62 15.79 -1.49
CA PHE A 249 -3.20 17.12 -1.92
C PHE A 249 -3.99 18.14 -1.14
N ASP A 250 -3.36 19.18 -0.63
CA ASP A 250 -4.03 20.28 0.05
C ASP A 250 -4.84 21.16 -0.93
N GLU A 251 -5.56 22.12 -0.41
CA GLU A 251 -6.40 23.06 -1.18
C GLU A 251 -5.59 23.96 -2.15
N LYS A 252 -4.27 23.99 -2.03
CA LYS A 252 -3.35 24.71 -2.93
C LYS A 252 -2.75 23.79 -4.00
N GLY A 253 -3.17 22.50 -4.00
CA GLY A 253 -2.63 21.47 -4.86
C GLY A 253 -1.23 20.99 -4.42
N GLY A 254 -0.83 21.29 -3.20
CA GLY A 254 0.40 20.78 -2.59
C GLY A 254 0.25 19.30 -2.25
N PHE A 255 1.18 18.46 -2.71
CA PHE A 255 1.21 17.03 -2.35
C PHE A 255 1.64 16.87 -0.90
N ILE A 256 0.89 16.09 -0.12
CA ILE A 256 1.22 15.78 1.25
C ILE A 256 1.96 14.44 1.29
N GLU A 257 3.23 14.48 1.67
CA GLU A 257 4.03 13.25 1.79
C GLU A 257 3.44 12.29 2.82
N GLY A 258 3.45 10.99 2.51
CA GLY A 258 2.87 9.94 3.36
C GLY A 258 3.40 9.97 4.80
N TYR A 259 4.64 10.37 4.99
CA TYR A 259 5.26 10.58 6.30
C TYR A 259 4.42 11.47 7.25
N TYR A 260 3.96 12.63 6.74
CA TYR A 260 3.13 13.53 7.54
C TYR A 260 1.73 12.97 7.74
N MET A 261 1.19 12.28 6.72
CA MET A 261 -0.12 11.63 6.81
C MET A 261 -0.15 10.53 7.85
N VAL A 262 0.92 9.73 7.95
CA VAL A 262 1.05 8.71 9.01
C VAL A 262 0.94 9.34 10.39
N GLY A 263 1.67 10.42 10.65
CA GLY A 263 1.58 11.14 11.92
C GLY A 263 0.20 11.76 12.16
N PHE A 264 -0.38 12.37 11.13
CA PHE A 264 -1.70 13.01 11.24
C PHE A 264 -2.82 12.02 11.59
N LEU A 265 -2.84 10.86 10.94
CA LEU A 265 -3.78 9.80 11.25
C LEU A 265 -3.48 9.14 12.61
N ALA A 266 -2.21 8.96 12.96
CA ALA A 266 -1.83 8.46 14.29
C ALA A 266 -2.45 9.30 15.43
N GLN A 267 -2.49 10.63 15.29
CA GLN A 267 -3.16 11.50 16.27
C GLN A 267 -4.64 11.16 16.44
N ALA A 268 -5.36 10.89 15.33
CA ALA A 268 -6.77 10.55 15.40
C ALA A 268 -7.02 9.26 16.20
N PHE A 269 -6.16 8.26 15.96
CA PHE A 269 -6.26 6.98 16.66
C PHE A 269 -5.84 7.06 18.11
N LEU A 270 -4.78 7.79 18.44
CA LEU A 270 -4.29 7.95 19.83
C LEU A 270 -5.27 8.75 20.69
N LYS A 271 -5.95 9.76 20.14
CA LYS A 271 -7.00 10.50 20.87
C LYS A 271 -8.16 9.58 21.30
N LYS A 272 -8.51 8.59 20.49
CA LYS A 272 -9.57 7.61 20.79
C LYS A 272 -9.08 6.42 21.62
N ASN A 273 -7.77 6.08 21.56
CA ASN A 273 -7.16 4.87 22.12
C ASN A 273 -5.89 5.23 22.91
N LYS A 274 -6.03 5.73 24.13
CA LYS A 274 -4.88 6.06 24.99
C LYS A 274 -3.98 4.87 25.22
N GLY A 275 -2.67 5.06 25.14
CA GLY A 275 -1.68 3.99 25.32
C GLY A 275 -1.57 3.02 24.14
N ALA A 276 -2.27 3.27 23.03
CA ALA A 276 -2.23 2.39 21.90
C ALA A 276 -0.89 2.44 21.15
N LYS A 277 -0.60 1.36 20.41
CA LYS A 277 0.59 1.24 19.59
C LYS A 277 0.32 1.69 18.16
N ILE A 278 1.31 2.40 17.60
CA ILE A 278 1.32 2.88 16.21
C ILE A 278 2.54 2.29 15.51
N ILE A 279 2.32 1.59 14.39
CA ILE A 279 3.43 1.10 13.57
C ILE A 279 3.87 2.18 12.57
N TYR A 280 5.19 2.30 12.39
CA TYR A 280 5.79 3.16 11.38
C TYR A 280 7.02 2.49 10.76
N ASP A 281 7.39 2.91 9.54
CA ASP A 281 8.57 2.40 8.84
C ASP A 281 9.84 3.22 9.17
N PRO A 282 11.06 2.67 8.98
CA PRO A 282 12.29 3.31 9.43
C PRO A 282 12.81 4.42 8.54
N ARG A 283 12.16 4.71 7.41
CA ARG A 283 12.64 5.70 6.44
C ARG A 283 12.64 7.10 7.03
N LEU A 284 11.52 7.53 7.60
CA LEU A 284 11.33 8.81 8.27
C LEU A 284 10.54 8.56 9.56
N VAL A 285 11.00 9.06 10.72
CA VAL A 285 10.53 8.51 12.01
C VAL A 285 10.10 9.56 13.03
N TRP A 286 10.77 10.72 13.10
CA TRP A 286 10.65 11.63 14.23
C TRP A 286 9.24 12.18 14.43
N ASN A 287 8.55 12.54 13.33
CA ASN A 287 7.18 13.05 13.42
C ASN A 287 6.23 12.07 14.12
N THR A 288 6.29 10.79 13.74
CA THR A 288 5.40 9.77 14.32
C THR A 288 5.78 9.44 15.76
N ILE A 289 7.08 9.37 16.07
CA ILE A 289 7.58 9.13 17.44
C ILE A 289 7.12 10.23 18.37
N GLU A 290 7.36 11.50 18.02
CA GLU A 290 6.98 12.62 18.86
C GLU A 290 5.46 12.71 19.07
N ILE A 291 4.66 12.46 18.06
CA ILE A 291 3.20 12.39 18.18
C ILE A 291 2.77 11.30 19.17
N CYS A 292 3.40 10.14 19.13
CA CYS A 292 3.13 9.06 20.08
C CYS A 292 3.50 9.52 21.51
N ASP A 293 4.66 10.11 21.69
CA ASP A 293 5.12 10.62 23.01
C ASP A 293 4.18 11.71 23.55
N GLU A 294 3.79 12.69 22.72
CA GLU A 294 2.88 13.78 23.10
C GLU A 294 1.48 13.28 23.51
N LEU A 295 1.00 12.22 22.89
CA LEU A 295 -0.36 11.69 23.10
C LEU A 295 -0.41 10.44 23.98
N GLY A 296 0.74 10.03 24.54
CA GLY A 296 0.85 8.89 25.44
C GLY A 296 0.62 7.55 24.74
N GLY A 297 1.00 7.44 23.47
CA GLY A 297 1.02 6.19 22.68
C GLY A 297 2.41 5.55 22.67
N GLU A 298 2.51 4.40 22.03
CA GLU A 298 3.78 3.70 21.81
C GLU A 298 4.09 3.62 20.30
N ALA A 299 5.20 4.22 19.88
CA ALA A 299 5.68 4.13 18.50
C ALA A 299 6.49 2.84 18.31
N VAL A 300 6.08 1.97 17.37
CA VAL A 300 6.73 0.67 17.11
C VAL A 300 7.26 0.64 15.68
N MET A 301 8.58 0.55 15.53
CA MET A 301 9.23 0.49 14.22
C MET A 301 9.08 -0.90 13.59
N CYS A 302 8.78 -0.95 12.30
CA CYS A 302 8.74 -2.17 11.50
C CYS A 302 9.43 -1.95 10.15
N LYS A 303 10.09 -2.96 9.60
CA LYS A 303 10.62 -2.89 8.23
C LYS A 303 9.49 -2.63 7.23
N SER A 304 9.81 -1.92 6.13
CA SER A 304 8.84 -1.58 5.08
C SER A 304 8.32 -2.84 4.37
N GLY A 305 7.05 -2.77 3.97
CA GLY A 305 6.37 -3.81 3.21
C GLY A 305 5.12 -4.30 3.90
N HIS A 306 4.02 -4.32 3.12
CA HIS A 306 2.67 -4.52 3.65
C HIS A 306 2.50 -5.81 4.47
N ALA A 307 3.16 -6.91 4.08
CA ALA A 307 3.06 -8.17 4.81
C ALA A 307 3.70 -8.07 6.19
N PHE A 308 4.88 -7.46 6.29
CA PHE A 308 5.60 -7.32 7.56
C PHE A 308 4.88 -6.42 8.55
N ILE A 309 4.31 -5.32 8.05
CA ILE A 309 3.55 -4.39 8.88
C ILE A 309 2.27 -5.04 9.40
N LYS A 310 1.51 -5.75 8.57
CA LYS A 310 0.32 -6.51 8.97
C LYS A 310 0.61 -7.54 10.07
N ASP A 311 1.72 -8.27 9.95
CA ASP A 311 2.13 -9.24 10.95
C ASP A 311 2.57 -8.55 12.24
N LYS A 312 3.37 -7.45 12.14
CA LYS A 312 3.80 -6.69 13.31
C LYS A 312 2.63 -6.05 14.05
N MET A 313 1.65 -5.50 13.32
CA MET A 313 0.44 -4.95 13.94
C MET A 313 -0.32 -6.00 14.75
N ARG A 314 -0.45 -7.22 14.22
CA ARG A 314 -1.10 -8.35 14.95
C ARG A 314 -0.29 -8.77 16.19
N GLU A 315 1.03 -8.88 16.03
CA GLU A 315 1.95 -9.26 17.13
C GLU A 315 1.80 -8.32 18.32
N VAL A 316 1.77 -7.01 18.08
CA VAL A 316 1.75 -6.01 19.15
C VAL A 316 0.36 -5.42 19.42
N ASN A 317 -0.67 -5.86 18.71
CA ASN A 317 -2.04 -5.34 18.74
C ASN A 317 -2.09 -3.81 18.49
N ALA A 318 -1.36 -3.32 17.47
CA ALA A 318 -1.36 -1.92 17.10
C ALA A 318 -2.71 -1.51 16.51
N VAL A 319 -3.20 -0.32 16.84
CA VAL A 319 -4.50 0.18 16.34
C VAL A 319 -4.42 0.73 14.93
N TYR A 320 -3.24 1.26 14.58
CA TYR A 320 -2.96 1.86 13.27
C TYR A 320 -1.49 1.66 12.93
N GLY A 321 -1.20 1.58 11.66
CA GLY A 321 0.15 1.61 11.10
C GLY A 321 0.17 2.37 9.80
N GLY A 322 1.34 2.92 9.43
CA GLY A 322 1.48 3.60 8.17
C GLY A 322 2.89 3.57 7.63
N GLU A 323 2.98 3.69 6.31
CA GLU A 323 4.24 3.82 5.57
C GLU A 323 4.29 5.16 4.84
N MET A 324 5.49 5.71 4.68
CA MET A 324 5.65 6.90 3.84
C MET A 324 5.25 6.67 2.36
N SER A 325 5.15 5.42 1.92
CA SER A 325 4.63 5.02 0.61
C SER A 325 3.11 5.10 0.47
N ALA A 326 2.42 5.67 1.47
CA ALA A 326 0.98 5.89 1.52
C ALA A 326 0.13 4.63 1.70
N HIS A 327 0.71 3.53 2.21
CA HIS A 327 -0.08 2.45 2.80
C HIS A 327 -0.48 2.83 4.23
N HIS A 328 -1.74 2.64 4.56
CA HIS A 328 -2.30 2.89 5.89
C HIS A 328 -3.07 1.65 6.35
N TYR A 329 -2.70 1.12 7.51
CA TYR A 329 -3.15 -0.16 8.06
C TYR A 329 -4.01 0.06 9.28
N PHE A 330 -5.11 -0.69 9.39
CA PHE A 330 -6.09 -0.49 10.45
C PHE A 330 -6.39 -1.82 11.16
N ARG A 331 -6.29 -1.83 12.50
CA ARG A 331 -6.62 -3.02 13.31
C ARG A 331 -8.01 -3.54 12.97
N ASP A 332 -8.98 -2.63 12.93
CA ASP A 332 -10.39 -2.97 12.75
C ASP A 332 -10.73 -3.30 11.29
N PHE A 333 -9.78 -3.13 10.36
CA PHE A 333 -9.77 -3.66 8.99
C PHE A 333 -8.90 -4.92 8.88
N SER A 334 -9.00 -5.80 9.87
CA SER A 334 -8.20 -7.03 9.94
C SER A 334 -6.68 -6.79 9.85
N TYR A 335 -6.20 -5.67 10.40
CA TYR A 335 -4.81 -5.22 10.32
C TYR A 335 -4.28 -5.02 8.88
N CYS A 336 -5.18 -4.90 7.92
CA CYS A 336 -4.83 -4.70 6.51
C CYS A 336 -4.76 -3.22 6.14
N ASP A 337 -4.09 -2.97 5.03
CA ASP A 337 -4.04 -1.66 4.38
C ASP A 337 -5.35 -1.38 3.63
N SER A 338 -5.68 -0.09 3.60
CA SER A 338 -6.80 0.46 2.85
C SER A 338 -6.44 1.83 2.29
N GLY A 339 -6.75 2.07 1.03
CA GLY A 339 -6.70 3.40 0.42
C GLY A 339 -8.04 4.13 0.55
N MET A 340 -9.14 3.45 0.92
CA MET A 340 -10.45 4.08 1.04
C MET A 340 -10.73 4.67 2.42
N ILE A 341 -10.11 4.18 3.48
CA ILE A 341 -10.29 4.70 4.85
C ILE A 341 -9.57 6.02 5.11
N PRO A 342 -8.30 6.24 4.67
CA PRO A 342 -7.50 7.39 5.09
C PRO A 342 -8.13 8.74 4.74
N TRP A 343 -8.59 8.93 3.53
CA TRP A 343 -9.14 10.21 3.07
C TRP A 343 -10.45 10.58 3.79
N LEU A 344 -11.29 9.59 4.15
CA LEU A 344 -12.49 9.81 4.95
C LEU A 344 -12.12 10.32 6.33
N LEU A 345 -11.14 9.70 7.00
CA LEU A 345 -10.64 10.14 8.30
C LEU A 345 -10.04 11.55 8.23
N VAL A 346 -9.32 11.89 7.16
CA VAL A 346 -8.78 13.23 6.95
C VAL A 346 -9.90 14.26 6.83
N LEU A 347 -10.95 13.97 6.05
CA LEU A 347 -12.09 14.87 5.90
C LEU A 347 -12.90 15.00 7.20
N GLU A 348 -13.00 13.95 8.02
CA GLU A 348 -13.56 14.02 9.36
C GLU A 348 -12.74 14.96 10.26
N LEU A 349 -11.41 14.82 10.26
CA LEU A 349 -10.50 15.70 11.02
C LEU A 349 -10.57 17.15 10.55
N MET A 350 -10.60 17.40 9.24
CA MET A 350 -10.79 18.74 8.67
C MET A 350 -12.16 19.32 9.06
N SER A 351 -13.21 18.51 9.05
CA SER A 351 -14.56 18.92 9.46
C SER A 351 -14.59 19.36 10.93
N ALA A 352 -13.97 18.57 11.80
CA ALA A 352 -13.89 18.85 13.23
C ALA A 352 -13.02 20.08 13.55
N ALA A 353 -11.88 20.23 12.86
CA ALA A 353 -10.96 21.34 13.07
C ALA A 353 -11.46 22.66 12.46
N GLY A 354 -12.27 22.61 11.39
CA GLY A 354 -12.70 23.78 10.65
C GLY A 354 -11.56 24.52 9.92
N LYS A 355 -10.48 23.82 9.59
CA LYS A 355 -9.26 24.36 8.98
C LYS A 355 -8.92 23.64 7.68
N PRO A 356 -8.28 24.32 6.73
CA PRO A 356 -7.78 23.68 5.52
C PRO A 356 -6.64 22.71 5.83
N LEU A 357 -6.42 21.74 4.93
CA LEU A 357 -5.41 20.68 5.13
C LEU A 357 -4.00 21.26 5.22
N SER A 358 -3.67 22.27 4.40
CA SER A 358 -2.34 22.92 4.44
C SER A 358 -2.04 23.52 5.82
N GLU A 359 -3.03 24.10 6.50
CA GLU A 359 -2.84 24.67 7.84
C GLU A 359 -2.66 23.56 8.90
N LEU A 360 -3.41 22.47 8.78
CA LEU A 360 -3.30 21.32 9.69
C LEU A 360 -1.94 20.62 9.59
N MET A 361 -1.31 20.66 8.41
CA MET A 361 0.00 20.04 8.17
C MET A 361 1.18 20.97 8.47
N ALA A 362 0.98 22.30 8.40
CA ALA A 362 2.05 23.31 8.39
C ALA A 362 3.04 23.18 9.55
N GLU A 363 2.54 22.97 10.78
CA GLU A 363 3.41 22.86 11.95
C GLU A 363 4.36 21.68 11.85
N ARG A 364 3.83 20.48 11.50
CA ARG A 364 4.63 19.26 11.42
C ARG A 364 5.60 19.28 10.26
N MET A 365 5.21 19.87 9.12
CA MET A 365 6.09 20.05 7.97
C MET A 365 7.24 21.01 8.28
N ALA A 366 6.99 22.09 9.02
CA ALA A 366 8.04 23.01 9.46
C ALA A 366 8.94 22.40 10.54
N ARG A 367 8.39 21.56 11.42
CA ARG A 367 9.13 20.90 12.51
C ARG A 367 10.07 19.81 12.01
N TYR A 368 9.66 19.06 10.99
CA TYR A 368 10.39 17.93 10.42
C TYR A 368 10.53 18.04 8.91
N PRO A 369 11.36 18.95 8.37
CA PRO A 369 11.65 19.00 6.95
C PRO A 369 12.26 17.67 6.45
N ILE A 370 11.83 17.23 5.27
CA ILE A 370 12.23 15.96 4.66
C ILE A 370 12.67 16.13 3.21
N SER A 371 13.54 15.23 2.74
CA SER A 371 13.94 15.14 1.32
C SER A 371 12.91 14.47 0.42
N GLY A 372 11.92 13.76 1.01
CA GLY A 372 11.22 12.71 0.29
C GLY A 372 12.16 11.53 -0.01
N GLU A 373 11.68 10.56 -0.82
CA GLU A 373 12.51 9.43 -1.26
C GLU A 373 13.31 9.82 -2.52
N VAL A 374 14.63 9.87 -2.42
CA VAL A 374 15.51 10.20 -3.54
C VAL A 374 16.17 8.92 -4.07
N ASN A 375 15.85 8.57 -5.31
CA ASN A 375 16.36 7.39 -5.99
C ASN A 375 17.68 7.68 -6.72
N SER A 376 18.68 6.80 -6.61
CA SER A 376 19.93 6.87 -7.34
C SER A 376 20.28 5.52 -7.96
N LYS A 377 20.47 5.48 -9.27
CA LYS A 377 21.02 4.31 -9.96
C LYS A 377 22.51 4.21 -9.65
N VAL A 378 22.95 3.03 -9.25
CA VAL A 378 24.35 2.75 -8.89
C VAL A 378 24.81 1.43 -9.49
N VAL A 379 26.10 1.29 -9.71
CA VAL A 379 26.67 0.06 -10.29
C VAL A 379 26.72 -1.06 -9.24
N ASP A 380 27.12 -0.72 -8.01
CA ASP A 380 27.21 -1.67 -6.89
C ASP A 380 26.59 -1.04 -5.64
N ALA A 381 25.35 -1.44 -5.36
CA ALA A 381 24.60 -0.94 -4.21
C ALA A 381 25.22 -1.36 -2.87
N HIS A 382 25.83 -2.56 -2.80
CA HIS A 382 26.47 -3.04 -1.57
C HIS A 382 27.74 -2.24 -1.24
N ALA A 383 28.55 -1.95 -2.25
CA ALA A 383 29.74 -1.12 -2.07
C ALA A 383 29.39 0.30 -1.61
N VAL A 384 28.32 0.90 -2.19
CA VAL A 384 27.85 2.21 -1.77
C VAL A 384 27.33 2.19 -0.33
N MET A 385 26.53 1.19 0.05
CA MET A 385 26.02 1.05 1.43
C MET A 385 27.18 0.97 2.43
N LYS A 386 28.19 0.15 2.13
CA LYS A 386 29.39 0.02 2.96
C LYS A 386 30.16 1.34 3.07
N LYS A 387 30.40 2.04 1.96
CA LYS A 387 31.07 3.35 1.93
C LYS A 387 30.35 4.38 2.82
N VAL A 388 29.02 4.46 2.73
CA VAL A 388 28.22 5.38 3.55
C VAL A 388 28.29 4.99 5.03
N GLU A 389 28.24 3.70 5.36
CA GLU A 389 28.39 3.23 6.74
C GLU A 389 29.76 3.54 7.33
N GLU A 390 30.85 3.37 6.56
CA GLU A 390 32.21 3.74 6.99
C GLU A 390 32.36 5.23 7.28
N ILE A 391 31.69 6.11 6.51
CA ILE A 391 31.76 7.56 6.67
C ILE A 391 30.93 8.06 7.87
N TYR A 392 29.73 7.53 8.06
CA TYR A 392 28.74 8.07 8.98
C TYR A 392 28.44 7.19 10.19
N GLY A 393 28.65 5.86 10.11
CA GLY A 393 28.22 4.91 11.14
C GLY A 393 28.89 5.11 12.50
N GLY A 394 30.15 5.58 12.53
CA GLY A 394 30.85 5.90 13.79
C GLY A 394 30.51 7.26 14.40
N LYS A 395 29.66 8.07 13.75
CA LYS A 395 29.38 9.46 14.13
C LYS A 395 27.96 9.66 14.68
N GLY A 396 27.07 8.68 14.55
CA GLY A 396 25.69 8.73 14.97
C GLY A 396 25.18 7.38 15.45
N LYS A 397 23.91 7.34 15.87
CA LYS A 397 23.22 6.12 16.28
C LYS A 397 22.79 5.32 15.06
N VAL A 398 23.36 4.13 14.87
CA VAL A 398 23.05 3.24 13.75
C VAL A 398 21.88 2.32 14.05
N THR A 399 20.97 2.17 13.09
CA THR A 399 19.86 1.20 13.12
C THR A 399 19.78 0.49 11.76
N LYS A 400 19.58 -0.83 11.75
CA LYS A 400 19.56 -1.68 10.54
C LYS A 400 18.29 -2.53 10.44
N VAL A 401 17.13 -1.90 10.65
CA VAL A 401 15.82 -2.60 10.54
C VAL A 401 15.42 -2.77 9.07
N ASP A 402 15.62 -1.73 8.25
CA ASP A 402 15.42 -1.76 6.80
C ASP A 402 16.45 -0.83 6.15
N GLY A 403 17.54 -1.42 5.66
CA GLY A 403 18.71 -0.68 5.21
C GLY A 403 19.54 -0.10 6.37
N LEU A 404 20.26 0.98 6.10
CA LEU A 404 21.11 1.70 7.03
C LEU A 404 20.44 3.02 7.44
N SER A 405 20.09 3.16 8.69
CA SER A 405 19.70 4.45 9.27
C SER A 405 20.82 4.94 10.20
N VAL A 406 21.16 6.22 10.08
CA VAL A 406 22.09 6.88 11.02
C VAL A 406 21.41 8.15 11.52
N GLU A 407 21.31 8.28 12.86
CA GLU A 407 20.66 9.38 13.55
C GLU A 407 21.69 10.22 14.30
N PHE A 408 21.64 11.54 14.08
CA PHE A 408 22.42 12.57 14.76
C PHE A 408 21.47 13.45 15.61
N ALA A 409 21.96 14.49 16.25
CA ALA A 409 21.16 15.36 17.09
C ALA A 409 20.03 16.07 16.31
N ASP A 410 20.36 16.66 15.14
CA ASP A 410 19.48 17.56 14.39
C ASP A 410 19.06 17.03 13.01
N TRP A 411 19.61 15.91 12.59
CA TRP A 411 19.29 15.27 11.32
C TRP A 411 19.50 13.77 11.39
N ARG A 412 18.85 13.06 10.48
CA ARG A 412 19.06 11.63 10.26
C ARG A 412 18.84 11.27 8.79
N PHE A 413 19.32 10.11 8.39
CA PHE A 413 18.99 9.53 7.10
C PHE A 413 18.67 8.04 7.22
N ASN A 414 17.93 7.54 6.23
CA ASN A 414 17.82 6.13 5.92
C ASN A 414 18.28 5.90 4.48
N LEU A 415 19.11 4.89 4.29
CA LEU A 415 19.62 4.46 3.00
C LEU A 415 19.33 2.98 2.81
N ARG A 416 18.63 2.62 1.75
CA ARG A 416 18.24 1.23 1.47
C ARG A 416 18.42 0.87 0.01
N MET A 417 18.70 -0.40 -0.24
CA MET A 417 18.71 -0.96 -1.60
C MET A 417 17.28 -1.28 -2.04
N SER A 418 17.00 -1.15 -3.33
CA SER A 418 15.80 -1.74 -3.93
C SER A 418 16.00 -3.26 -4.04
N ASN A 419 14.92 -4.01 -3.81
CA ASN A 419 14.94 -5.47 -3.98
C ASN A 419 14.80 -5.92 -5.44
N THR A 420 14.39 -4.99 -6.33
CA THR A 420 13.99 -5.30 -7.71
C THR A 420 14.85 -4.60 -8.76
N GLU A 421 15.57 -3.55 -8.40
CA GLU A 421 16.34 -2.70 -9.32
C GLU A 421 17.69 -2.31 -8.72
N PRO A 422 18.73 -2.04 -9.53
CA PRO A 422 20.01 -1.53 -9.05
C PRO A 422 19.90 -0.04 -8.63
N VAL A 423 19.06 0.21 -7.66
CA VAL A 423 18.71 1.55 -7.17
C VAL A 423 18.91 1.60 -5.66
N ILE A 424 19.55 2.65 -5.19
CA ILE A 424 19.61 3.04 -3.78
C ILE A 424 18.60 4.16 -3.53
N ARG A 425 17.89 4.06 -2.42
CA ARG A 425 16.86 4.99 -1.98
C ARG A 425 17.31 5.71 -0.72
N LEU A 426 17.39 7.02 -0.80
CA LEU A 426 17.78 7.90 0.30
C LEU A 426 16.57 8.67 0.82
N ASN A 427 16.44 8.74 2.14
CA ASN A 427 15.52 9.61 2.85
C ASN A 427 16.30 10.38 3.92
N VAL A 428 16.10 11.70 3.98
CA VAL A 428 16.73 12.58 4.98
C VAL A 428 15.63 13.36 5.70
N GLU A 429 15.73 13.48 7.02
CA GLU A 429 14.88 14.38 7.81
C GLU A 429 15.73 15.19 8.79
N THR A 430 15.25 16.39 9.11
CA THR A 430 15.89 17.32 10.07
C THR A 430 14.90 17.83 11.08
N ARG A 431 15.40 18.44 12.17
CA ARG A 431 14.60 19.14 13.17
C ARG A 431 14.64 20.65 12.88
N HIS A 432 13.50 21.23 12.47
CA HIS A 432 13.31 22.68 12.27
C HIS A 432 14.26 23.35 11.25
N ASP A 433 15.02 22.59 10.45
CA ASP A 433 16.04 23.16 9.55
C ASP A 433 15.96 22.56 8.15
N GLU A 434 15.21 23.24 7.26
CA GLU A 434 15.09 22.87 5.85
C GLU A 434 16.41 23.04 5.09
N LYS A 435 17.24 24.04 5.50
CA LYS A 435 18.53 24.28 4.86
C LYS A 435 19.48 23.11 5.14
N LEU A 436 19.59 22.70 6.39
CA LEU A 436 20.37 21.53 6.78
C LEU A 436 19.90 20.26 6.06
N MET A 437 18.58 20.08 5.93
CA MET A 437 18.03 18.95 5.20
C MET A 437 18.53 18.90 3.74
N LYS A 438 18.49 20.03 3.03
CA LYS A 438 19.00 20.14 1.65
C LYS A 438 20.51 19.88 1.60
N GLU A 439 21.29 20.52 2.47
CA GLU A 439 22.75 20.33 2.54
C GLU A 439 23.14 18.86 2.77
N LYS A 440 22.47 18.19 3.73
CA LYS A 440 22.77 16.78 4.06
C LYS A 440 22.28 15.82 2.96
N THR A 441 21.21 16.14 2.28
CA THR A 441 20.76 15.38 1.12
C THR A 441 21.80 15.45 -0.02
N GLU A 442 22.28 16.64 -0.34
CA GLU A 442 23.29 16.83 -1.38
C GLU A 442 24.64 16.17 -1.03
N GLU A 443 25.08 16.30 0.24
CA GLU A 443 26.28 15.66 0.76
C GLU A 443 26.24 14.14 0.59
N LEU A 444 25.11 13.52 1.01
CA LEU A 444 24.90 12.08 0.87
C LEU A 444 24.81 11.63 -0.59
N LEU A 445 24.12 12.41 -1.43
CA LEU A 445 24.02 12.10 -2.86
C LEU A 445 25.37 12.17 -3.57
N ALA A 446 26.25 13.10 -3.19
CA ALA A 446 27.63 13.14 -3.70
C ALA A 446 28.44 11.88 -3.33
N VAL A 447 28.24 11.34 -2.12
CA VAL A 447 28.89 10.07 -1.70
C VAL A 447 28.31 8.88 -2.45
N ILE A 448 26.98 8.85 -2.67
CA ILE A 448 26.25 7.75 -3.31
C ILE A 448 26.57 7.67 -4.80
N ARG A 449 26.65 8.82 -5.46
CA ARG A 449 26.80 8.90 -6.93
C ARG A 449 28.25 8.92 -7.39
N GLY A 450 29.23 9.05 -6.48
CA GLY A 450 30.66 9.01 -6.71
C GLY A 450 31.25 10.37 -6.88
#